data_e61a6abd2f4934e6a864eb7791cc9e7c
#
_entry.id   e61a6abd2f4934e6a864eb7791cc9e7c
#
_cell.length_a   1.000
_cell.length_b   1.000
_cell.length_c   1.000
_cell.angle_alpha   90.00
_cell.angle_beta   90.00
_cell.angle_gamma   90.00
#
_symmetry.space_group_name_H-M   'P 1'
#
loop_
_entity.id
_entity.type
_entity.pdbx_description
1 polymer ?
#
loop_
_entity_poly.entity_id
_entity_poly.type
_entity_poly.pdbx_seq_one_letter_code
_entity_poly.pdbx_strand_id
1 'polypeptide(L)'
;FSQRKDRAKQGMVQLTASQKYGVITQTEYMERTGANIVTVQKDFDILKLVCAGDFVIHMRSFQGGLEYSEKTGSISSAYVMLIPSNTIREPRYYKWFFKSSNYIDALSSTSNLVRDGQAMRWSNFIQLPILFPPAEEQQRIADFLDAKCAEIDALTADIQTQIDTLEQYKRSVITETVTKGLNPDAKMKD
;
A
#
# COMPACT_ATOMS: atom_id res chain seq x y z
N PHE A 1 -7.40 -2.35 19.99
CA PHE A 1 -6.58 -3.26 19.17
C PHE A 1 -5.83 -4.26 20.04
N SER A 2 -5.59 -5.45 19.48
CA SER A 2 -4.70 -6.46 20.04
C SER A 2 -3.73 -6.97 18.98
N GLN A 3 -2.61 -7.54 19.40
CA GLN A 3 -1.63 -8.08 18.45
C GLN A 3 -2.01 -9.52 18.07
N ARG A 4 -2.09 -9.83 16.76
CA ARG A 4 -2.18 -11.20 16.28
C ARG A 4 -0.81 -11.88 16.38
N LYS A 5 -0.78 -13.04 17.02
CA LYS A 5 0.44 -13.85 17.17
C LYS A 5 0.39 -15.17 16.40
N ASP A 6 -0.72 -15.39 15.68
CA ASP A 6 -0.96 -16.64 14.95
C ASP A 6 0.05 -16.82 13.82
N ARG A 7 0.47 -18.06 13.62
CA ARG A 7 1.32 -18.45 12.50
C ARG A 7 0.47 -18.80 11.27
N ALA A 8 1.03 -18.57 10.11
CA ALA A 8 0.43 -18.98 8.86
C ALA A 8 0.43 -20.50 8.73
N LYS A 9 -0.52 -21.04 7.99
CA LYS A 9 -0.57 -22.45 7.62
C LYS A 9 0.06 -22.66 6.24
N GLN A 10 0.59 -23.84 6.02
CA GLN A 10 1.10 -24.23 4.71
C GLN A 10 0.00 -24.11 3.62
N GLY A 11 0.38 -23.66 2.45
CA GLY A 11 -0.54 -23.48 1.32
C GLY A 11 -1.32 -22.16 1.31
N MET A 12 -1.16 -21.32 2.33
CA MET A 12 -1.77 -19.98 2.29
C MET A 12 -1.07 -19.08 1.28
N VAL A 13 -1.83 -18.23 0.61
CA VAL A 13 -1.32 -17.20 -0.30
C VAL A 13 -0.36 -16.28 0.45
N GLN A 14 0.81 -16.03 -0.13
CA GLN A 14 1.78 -15.12 0.46
C GLN A 14 1.48 -13.68 0.09
N LEU A 15 1.34 -12.86 1.11
CA LEU A 15 1.01 -11.44 1.02
C LEU A 15 2.22 -10.57 1.37
N THR A 16 2.19 -9.35 0.91
CA THR A 16 3.12 -8.29 1.29
C THR A 16 2.36 -7.01 1.60
N ALA A 17 2.92 -6.17 2.44
CA ALA A 17 2.38 -4.84 2.74
C ALA A 17 3.19 -3.78 2.00
N SER A 18 2.51 -2.89 1.29
CA SER A 18 3.08 -1.82 0.50
C SER A 18 2.34 -0.51 0.81
N GLN A 19 3.07 0.57 0.98
CA GLN A 19 2.49 1.92 1.17
C GLN A 19 1.56 2.33 0.02
N LYS A 20 1.92 1.94 -1.22
CA LYS A 20 1.19 2.32 -2.42
C LYS A 20 -0.02 1.43 -2.71
N TYR A 21 0.09 0.13 -2.41
CA TYR A 21 -0.89 -0.86 -2.86
C TYR A 21 -1.62 -1.55 -1.69
N GLY A 22 -1.32 -1.18 -0.43
CA GLY A 22 -1.87 -1.85 0.73
C GLY A 22 -1.34 -3.28 0.90
N VAL A 23 -2.17 -4.17 1.45
CA VAL A 23 -1.83 -5.58 1.60
C VAL A 23 -2.30 -6.36 0.38
N ILE A 24 -1.36 -6.76 -0.46
CA ILE A 24 -1.62 -7.48 -1.72
C ILE A 24 -0.81 -8.78 -1.78
N THR A 25 -1.09 -9.63 -2.77
CA THR A 25 -0.29 -10.83 -2.99
C THR A 25 1.13 -10.47 -3.45
N GLN A 26 2.12 -11.30 -3.10
CA GLN A 26 3.49 -11.10 -3.58
C GLN A 26 3.56 -11.14 -5.11
N THR A 27 2.78 -12.02 -5.75
CA THR A 27 2.67 -12.09 -7.21
C THR A 27 2.19 -10.77 -7.80
N GLU A 28 1.07 -10.25 -7.29
CA GLU A 28 0.50 -8.98 -7.74
C GLU A 28 1.48 -7.81 -7.53
N TYR A 29 2.23 -7.82 -6.41
CA TYR A 29 3.25 -6.80 -6.16
C TYR A 29 4.41 -6.88 -7.15
N MET A 30 4.91 -8.08 -7.46
CA MET A 30 5.98 -8.29 -8.44
C MET A 30 5.55 -7.87 -9.85
N GLU A 31 4.32 -8.19 -10.25
CA GLU A 31 3.75 -7.77 -11.54
C GLU A 31 3.66 -6.24 -11.67
N ARG A 32 3.21 -5.57 -10.60
CA ARG A 32 3.03 -4.09 -10.62
C ARG A 32 4.34 -3.30 -10.53
N THR A 33 5.36 -3.87 -9.92
CA THR A 33 6.60 -3.12 -9.59
C THR A 33 7.83 -3.59 -10.33
N GLY A 34 7.80 -4.79 -10.93
CA GLY A 34 8.98 -5.45 -11.48
C GLY A 34 9.99 -5.93 -10.41
N ALA A 35 9.67 -5.78 -9.13
CA ALA A 35 10.56 -6.17 -8.03
C ALA A 35 10.50 -7.69 -7.80
N ASN A 36 11.64 -8.29 -7.48
CA ASN A 36 11.71 -9.68 -7.03
C ASN A 36 11.54 -9.77 -5.53
N ILE A 37 10.51 -10.47 -5.08
CA ILE A 37 10.32 -10.85 -3.67
C ILE A 37 10.65 -12.32 -3.51
N VAL A 38 11.43 -12.64 -2.49
CA VAL A 38 11.71 -14.04 -2.14
C VAL A 38 10.44 -14.65 -1.55
N THR A 39 9.85 -15.58 -2.29
CA THR A 39 8.72 -16.37 -1.84
C THR A 39 9.21 -17.51 -0.96
N VAL A 40 8.66 -17.66 0.22
CA VAL A 40 9.01 -18.76 1.14
C VAL A 40 8.40 -20.06 0.63
N GLN A 41 9.27 -21.02 0.28
CA GLN A 41 8.84 -22.33 -0.25
C GLN A 41 8.92 -23.45 0.80
N LYS A 42 9.73 -23.24 1.86
CA LYS A 42 9.92 -24.17 2.98
C LYS A 42 9.81 -23.37 4.27
N ASP A 43 9.56 -24.06 5.37
CA ASP A 43 9.50 -23.46 6.71
C ASP A 43 8.42 -22.36 6.83
N PHE A 44 7.21 -22.66 6.34
CA PHE A 44 6.05 -21.72 6.38
C PHE A 44 5.69 -21.26 7.79
N ASP A 45 6.10 -21.99 8.80
CA ASP A 45 5.91 -21.68 10.22
C ASP A 45 6.69 -20.43 10.68
N ILE A 46 7.65 -19.93 9.89
CA ILE A 46 8.26 -18.63 10.14
C ILE A 46 7.33 -17.47 9.78
N LEU A 47 6.36 -17.69 8.88
CA LEU A 47 5.42 -16.68 8.45
C LEU A 47 4.30 -16.50 9.48
N LYS A 48 3.78 -15.29 9.54
CA LYS A 48 2.63 -14.95 10.37
C LYS A 48 1.34 -14.97 9.57
N LEU A 49 0.24 -15.22 10.27
CA LEU A 49 -1.10 -15.08 9.72
C LEU A 49 -1.49 -13.59 9.69
N VAL A 50 -2.05 -13.15 8.59
CA VAL A 50 -2.84 -11.92 8.51
C VAL A 50 -4.23 -12.30 8.03
N CYS A 51 -5.26 -11.69 8.64
CA CYS A 51 -6.65 -11.90 8.25
C CYS A 51 -7.22 -10.62 7.62
N ALA A 52 -8.24 -10.79 6.79
CA ALA A 52 -9.04 -9.66 6.36
C ALA A 52 -9.61 -8.94 7.61
N GLY A 53 -9.47 -7.62 7.64
CA GLY A 53 -9.82 -6.79 8.79
C GLY A 53 -8.65 -6.45 9.72
N ASP A 54 -7.50 -7.09 9.59
CA ASP A 54 -6.31 -6.73 10.35
C ASP A 54 -5.65 -5.46 9.82
N PHE A 55 -4.97 -4.73 10.71
CA PHE A 55 -4.03 -3.69 10.31
C PHE A 55 -2.60 -4.21 10.42
N VAL A 56 -1.74 -3.79 9.50
CA VAL A 56 -0.37 -4.28 9.40
C VAL A 56 0.62 -3.16 9.63
N ILE A 57 1.45 -3.31 10.65
CA ILE A 57 2.66 -2.52 10.83
C ILE A 57 3.77 -3.21 10.03
N HIS A 58 4.30 -2.53 9.02
CA HIS A 58 5.40 -3.03 8.20
C HIS A 58 6.65 -2.16 8.36
N MET A 59 7.76 -2.52 7.69
CA MET A 59 9.06 -1.89 7.86
C MET A 59 9.08 -0.37 7.59
N ARG A 60 8.13 0.13 6.78
CA ARG A 60 8.05 1.56 6.42
C ARG A 60 6.81 2.26 6.98
N SER A 61 6.14 1.69 7.98
CA SER A 61 4.94 2.32 8.57
C SER A 61 5.22 3.69 9.20
N PHE A 62 6.47 3.98 9.53
CA PHE A 62 6.91 5.30 9.99
C PHE A 62 6.90 6.39 8.89
N GLN A 63 6.78 6.00 7.61
CA GLN A 63 6.70 6.91 6.47
C GLN A 63 5.30 7.02 5.87
N GLY A 64 4.51 5.96 5.94
CA GLY A 64 3.24 5.88 5.23
C GLY A 64 2.08 5.30 6.05
N GLY A 65 2.25 5.17 7.37
CA GLY A 65 1.21 4.65 8.25
C GLY A 65 1.04 3.13 8.17
N LEU A 66 -0.08 2.66 8.73
CA LEU A 66 -0.42 1.24 8.75
C LEU A 66 -1.23 0.86 7.51
N GLU A 67 -1.10 -0.40 7.09
CA GLU A 67 -1.89 -0.95 6.00
C GLU A 67 -3.09 -1.74 6.54
N TYR A 68 -4.25 -1.56 5.93
CA TYR A 68 -5.44 -2.37 6.18
C TYR A 68 -5.45 -3.58 5.26
N SER A 69 -5.70 -4.77 5.79
CA SER A 69 -5.75 -6.00 5.01
C SER A 69 -7.18 -6.35 4.65
N GLU A 70 -7.47 -6.43 3.36
CA GLU A 70 -8.73 -6.99 2.83
C GLU A 70 -8.59 -8.48 2.51
N LYS A 71 -7.38 -9.03 2.65
CA LYS A 71 -7.05 -10.40 2.29
C LYS A 71 -6.58 -11.20 3.51
N THR A 72 -6.84 -12.49 3.50
CA THR A 72 -6.31 -13.44 4.49
C THR A 72 -5.20 -14.27 3.85
N GLY A 73 -4.06 -14.39 4.52
CA GLY A 73 -2.92 -15.13 4.00
C GLY A 73 -1.74 -15.15 4.94
N SER A 74 -0.61 -15.59 4.40
CA SER A 74 0.67 -15.59 5.10
C SER A 74 1.45 -14.32 4.78
N ILE A 75 2.13 -13.77 5.77
CA ILE A 75 2.89 -12.53 5.63
C ILE A 75 4.21 -12.61 6.41
N SER A 76 5.16 -11.72 6.10
CA SER A 76 6.47 -11.68 6.73
C SER A 76 6.40 -11.67 8.26
N SER A 77 7.29 -12.44 8.89
CA SER A 77 7.47 -12.45 10.35
C SER A 77 7.92 -11.12 10.94
N ALA A 78 8.52 -10.26 10.11
CA ALA A 78 8.94 -8.92 10.52
C ALA A 78 7.77 -7.95 10.76
N TYR A 79 6.58 -8.25 10.23
CA TYR A 79 5.40 -7.39 10.37
C TYR A 79 4.63 -7.70 11.65
N VAL A 80 3.87 -6.71 12.11
CA VAL A 80 2.99 -6.83 13.26
C VAL A 80 1.55 -6.63 12.80
N MET A 81 0.69 -7.62 13.03
CA MET A 81 -0.73 -7.55 12.72
C MET A 81 -1.51 -7.13 13.94
N LEU A 82 -2.43 -6.20 13.74
CA LEU A 82 -3.31 -5.64 14.76
C LEU A 82 -4.74 -6.07 14.47
N ILE A 83 -5.35 -6.73 15.42
CA ILE A 83 -6.76 -7.11 15.37
C ILE A 83 -7.57 -5.96 15.96
N PRO A 84 -8.53 -5.36 15.24
CA PRO A 84 -9.48 -4.43 15.81
C PRO A 84 -10.28 -5.08 16.94
N SER A 85 -10.49 -4.36 18.04
CA SER A 85 -11.39 -4.81 19.11
C SER A 85 -12.86 -4.69 18.67
N ASN A 86 -13.74 -5.41 19.35
CA ASN A 86 -15.20 -5.34 19.10
C ASN A 86 -15.81 -3.94 19.33
N THR A 87 -15.08 -3.05 19.98
CA THR A 87 -15.48 -1.64 20.15
C THR A 87 -15.27 -0.80 18.90
N ILE A 88 -14.40 -1.25 17.97
CA ILE A 88 -14.18 -0.61 16.68
C ILE A 88 -15.30 -1.04 15.74
N ARG A 89 -16.26 -0.13 15.53
CA ARG A 89 -17.44 -0.39 14.70
C ARG A 89 -17.22 -0.15 13.23
N GLU A 90 -16.31 0.79 12.88
CA GLU A 90 -16.00 1.16 11.51
C GLU A 90 -14.48 1.10 11.26
N PRO A 91 -13.96 -0.08 10.88
CA PRO A 91 -12.52 -0.23 10.60
C PRO A 91 -12.00 0.64 9.46
N ARG A 92 -12.86 1.01 8.48
CA ARG A 92 -12.46 1.88 7.34
C ARG A 92 -12.06 3.28 7.80
N TYR A 93 -12.68 3.80 8.90
CA TYR A 93 -12.22 5.04 9.52
C TYR A 93 -10.76 4.95 9.94
N TYR A 94 -10.36 3.84 10.59
CA TYR A 94 -8.98 3.65 11.04
C TYR A 94 -8.02 3.37 9.89
N LYS A 95 -8.48 2.82 8.76
CA LYS A 95 -7.70 2.73 7.53
C LYS A 95 -7.20 4.12 7.11
N TRP A 96 -8.05 5.14 7.19
CA TRP A 96 -7.70 6.53 6.85
C TRP A 96 -6.98 7.25 8.00
N PHE A 97 -7.44 7.06 9.23
CA PHE A 97 -6.81 7.65 10.41
C PHE A 97 -5.31 7.31 10.50
N PHE A 98 -4.95 6.05 10.29
CA PHE A 98 -3.56 5.60 10.31
C PHE A 98 -2.73 6.07 9.11
N LYS A 99 -3.35 6.65 8.09
CA LYS A 99 -2.69 7.30 6.96
C LYS A 99 -2.56 8.81 7.12
N SER A 100 -3.12 9.39 8.16
CA SER A 100 -2.99 10.84 8.40
C SER A 100 -1.56 11.22 8.76
N SER A 101 -1.09 12.38 8.26
CA SER A 101 0.25 12.88 8.53
C SER A 101 0.53 12.99 10.03
N ASN A 102 -0.42 13.53 10.79
CA ASN A 102 -0.28 13.68 12.24
C ASN A 102 -0.05 12.35 12.95
N TYR A 103 -0.75 11.27 12.53
CA TYR A 103 -0.53 9.95 13.11
C TYR A 103 0.80 9.34 12.69
N ILE A 104 1.20 9.51 11.43
CA ILE A 104 2.48 9.03 10.89
C ILE A 104 3.64 9.71 11.63
N ASP A 105 3.58 11.02 11.82
CA ASP A 105 4.59 11.79 12.56
C ASP A 105 4.68 11.35 14.03
N ALA A 106 3.52 11.18 14.67
CA ALA A 106 3.47 10.67 16.03
C ALA A 106 4.04 9.25 16.14
N LEU A 107 3.71 8.36 15.19
CA LEU A 107 4.25 7.01 15.14
C LEU A 107 5.78 7.02 14.94
N SER A 108 6.25 7.85 14.02
CA SER A 108 7.68 8.04 13.76
C SER A 108 8.44 8.51 15.01
N SER A 109 7.86 9.41 15.81
CA SER A 109 8.47 9.94 17.03
C SER A 109 8.63 8.89 18.15
N THR A 110 7.88 7.78 18.10
CA THR A 110 8.01 6.68 19.08
C THR A 110 9.22 5.77 18.83
N SER A 111 9.90 5.94 17.70
CA SER A 111 11.01 5.08 17.28
C SER A 111 12.30 5.87 17.18
N ASN A 112 13.38 5.32 17.73
CA ASN A 112 14.73 5.78 17.44
C ASN A 112 15.23 5.00 16.21
N LEU A 113 14.92 5.51 15.02
CA LEU A 113 15.20 4.87 13.73
C LEU A 113 16.68 4.51 13.52
N VAL A 114 17.58 5.25 14.14
CA VAL A 114 19.04 5.00 14.07
C VAL A 114 19.43 3.79 14.92
N ARG A 115 18.83 3.66 16.10
CA ARG A 115 19.14 2.62 17.07
C ARG A 115 18.39 1.31 16.83
N ASP A 116 17.11 1.40 16.41
CA ASP A 116 16.19 0.27 16.33
C ASP A 116 16.05 -0.32 14.92
N GLY A 117 16.86 0.13 13.95
CA GLY A 117 16.93 -0.42 12.61
C GLY A 117 15.63 -0.26 11.83
N GLN A 118 14.90 0.84 11.99
CA GLN A 118 13.65 1.17 11.26
C GLN A 118 12.46 0.20 11.48
N ALA A 119 12.58 -0.76 12.40
CA ALA A 119 11.51 -1.72 12.65
C ALA A 119 10.49 -1.16 13.65
N MET A 120 9.30 -0.79 13.16
CA MET A 120 8.17 -0.44 14.02
C MET A 120 7.62 -1.68 14.71
N ARG A 121 7.37 -1.58 16.01
CA ARG A 121 6.93 -2.69 16.86
C ARG A 121 5.57 -2.41 17.47
N TRP A 122 4.95 -3.43 18.01
CA TRP A 122 3.75 -3.30 18.84
C TRP A 122 3.91 -2.27 19.96
N SER A 123 5.08 -2.25 20.62
CA SER A 123 5.39 -1.31 21.70
C SER A 123 5.40 0.17 21.26
N ASN A 124 5.66 0.46 19.99
CA ASN A 124 5.54 1.80 19.44
C ASN A 124 4.07 2.20 19.28
N PHE A 125 3.28 1.30 18.71
CA PHE A 125 1.85 1.52 18.48
C PHE A 125 1.07 1.80 19.76
N ILE A 126 1.27 1.04 20.83
CA ILE A 126 0.52 1.18 22.08
C ILE A 126 0.82 2.46 22.87
N GLN A 127 1.88 3.20 22.51
CA GLN A 127 2.20 4.47 23.15
C GLN A 127 1.36 5.64 22.60
N LEU A 128 0.70 5.45 21.47
CA LEU A 128 -0.02 6.51 20.80
C LEU A 128 -1.51 6.49 21.15
N PRO A 129 -2.09 7.64 21.47
CA PRO A 129 -3.53 7.75 21.59
C PRO A 129 -4.20 7.56 20.23
N ILE A 130 -5.37 6.93 20.25
CA ILE A 130 -6.22 6.75 19.07
C ILE A 130 -7.47 7.59 19.25
N LEU A 131 -7.82 8.38 18.23
CA LEU A 131 -9.09 9.11 18.24
C LEU A 131 -10.25 8.14 18.09
N PHE A 132 -11.29 8.35 18.89
CA PHE A 132 -12.47 7.49 18.94
C PHE A 132 -13.76 8.32 18.81
N PRO A 133 -14.06 8.87 17.63
CA PRO A 133 -15.30 9.59 17.40
C PRO A 133 -16.53 8.68 17.56
N PRO A 134 -17.75 9.23 17.69
CA PRO A 134 -18.98 8.45 17.63
C PRO A 134 -19.06 7.60 16.34
N ALA A 135 -19.70 6.43 16.41
CA ALA A 135 -19.73 5.48 15.28
C ALA A 135 -20.31 6.10 14.00
N GLU A 136 -21.34 6.93 14.10
CA GLU A 136 -21.93 7.66 12.97
C GLU A 136 -20.93 8.60 12.30
N GLU A 137 -20.08 9.26 13.09
CA GLU A 137 -19.04 10.15 12.57
C GLU A 137 -17.93 9.35 11.90
N GLN A 138 -17.51 8.22 12.50
CA GLN A 138 -16.54 7.31 11.87
C GLN A 138 -17.04 6.85 10.49
N GLN A 139 -18.32 6.46 10.39
CA GLN A 139 -18.94 6.03 9.15
C GLN A 139 -18.94 7.16 8.10
N ARG A 140 -19.39 8.37 8.47
CA ARG A 140 -19.44 9.53 7.56
C ARG A 140 -18.05 9.90 7.04
N ILE A 141 -17.05 9.89 7.91
CA ILE A 141 -15.66 10.17 7.52
C ILE A 141 -15.14 9.09 6.56
N ALA A 142 -15.37 7.82 6.88
CA ALA A 142 -14.96 6.71 6.05
C ALA A 142 -15.58 6.77 4.64
N ASP A 143 -16.90 6.96 4.56
CA ASP A 143 -17.63 7.04 3.29
C ASP A 143 -17.16 8.23 2.44
N PHE A 144 -16.94 9.39 3.07
CA PHE A 144 -16.42 10.57 2.38
C PHE A 144 -15.02 10.33 1.82
N LEU A 145 -14.11 9.76 2.63
CA LEU A 145 -12.74 9.53 2.20
C LEU A 145 -12.64 8.41 1.16
N ASP A 146 -13.41 7.33 1.31
CA ASP A 146 -13.47 6.26 0.31
C ASP A 146 -13.91 6.81 -1.05
N ALA A 147 -14.97 7.65 -1.09
CA ALA A 147 -15.44 8.26 -2.33
C ALA A 147 -14.42 9.25 -2.93
N LYS A 148 -13.84 10.12 -2.10
CA LYS A 148 -12.91 11.15 -2.59
C LYS A 148 -11.56 10.56 -3.02
N CYS A 149 -11.03 9.57 -2.31
CA CYS A 149 -9.80 8.91 -2.71
C CYS A 149 -9.99 8.09 -3.99
N ALA A 150 -11.14 7.41 -4.15
CA ALA A 150 -11.44 6.70 -5.40
C ALA A 150 -11.55 7.67 -6.60
N GLU A 151 -12.15 8.86 -6.42
CA GLU A 151 -12.19 9.91 -7.45
C GLU A 151 -10.78 10.39 -7.82
N ILE A 152 -9.93 10.64 -6.83
CA ILE A 152 -8.53 11.07 -7.05
C ILE A 152 -7.72 9.97 -7.75
N ASP A 153 -7.88 8.72 -7.34
CA ASP A 153 -7.19 7.58 -7.94
C ASP A 153 -7.58 7.40 -9.42
N ALA A 154 -8.87 7.55 -9.75
CA ALA A 154 -9.36 7.51 -11.12
C ALA A 154 -8.76 8.63 -11.97
N LEU A 155 -8.78 9.88 -11.47
CA LEU A 155 -8.15 11.01 -12.16
C LEU A 155 -6.65 10.82 -12.36
N THR A 156 -5.96 10.25 -11.38
CA THR A 156 -4.53 9.96 -11.48
C THR A 156 -4.24 8.92 -12.57
N ALA A 157 -5.07 7.88 -12.68
CA ALA A 157 -4.96 6.88 -13.74
C ALA A 157 -5.21 7.47 -15.13
N ASP A 158 -6.20 8.35 -15.27
CA ASP A 158 -6.48 9.05 -16.52
C ASP A 158 -5.32 9.95 -16.96
N ILE A 159 -4.76 10.72 -16.02
CA ILE A 159 -3.59 11.57 -16.28
C ILE A 159 -2.39 10.71 -16.73
N GLN A 160 -2.15 9.57 -16.07
CA GLN A 160 -1.07 8.67 -16.47
C GLN A 160 -1.27 8.14 -17.89
N THR A 161 -2.49 7.78 -18.26
CA THR A 161 -2.84 7.34 -19.62
C THR A 161 -2.59 8.45 -20.66
N GLN A 162 -2.89 9.71 -20.32
CA GLN A 162 -2.59 10.86 -21.18
C GLN A 162 -1.08 11.07 -21.34
N ILE A 163 -0.30 10.94 -20.27
CA ILE A 163 1.17 11.03 -20.32
C ILE A 163 1.73 9.96 -21.27
N ASP A 164 1.32 8.71 -21.11
CA ASP A 164 1.78 7.59 -21.92
C ASP A 164 1.44 7.81 -23.41
N THR A 165 0.24 8.33 -23.70
CA THR A 165 -0.22 8.68 -25.05
C THR A 165 0.65 9.79 -25.67
N LEU A 166 0.95 10.84 -24.90
CA LEU A 166 1.79 11.95 -25.36
C LEU A 166 3.24 11.51 -25.61
N GLU A 167 3.76 10.62 -24.80
CA GLU A 167 5.08 10.02 -25.02
C GLU A 167 5.14 9.20 -26.32
N GLN A 168 4.10 8.40 -26.60
CA GLN A 168 3.97 7.65 -27.84
C GLN A 168 3.88 8.60 -29.04
N TYR A 169 3.05 9.64 -28.94
CA TYR A 169 2.92 10.65 -29.98
C TYR A 169 4.25 11.35 -30.25
N LYS A 170 4.96 11.77 -29.22
CA LYS A 170 6.31 12.36 -29.34
C LYS A 170 7.27 11.45 -30.12
N ARG A 171 7.29 10.16 -29.80
CA ARG A 171 8.14 9.19 -30.51
C ARG A 171 7.73 9.05 -31.98
N SER A 172 6.42 9.03 -32.25
CA SER A 172 5.88 8.96 -33.60
C SER A 172 6.29 10.16 -34.42
N VAL A 173 6.11 11.37 -33.89
CA VAL A 173 6.48 12.63 -34.55
C VAL A 173 7.99 12.67 -34.85
N ILE A 174 8.83 12.30 -33.88
CA ILE A 174 10.28 12.26 -34.10
C ILE A 174 10.63 11.27 -35.21
N THR A 175 10.11 10.05 -35.15
CA THR A 175 10.37 9.01 -36.14
C THR A 175 9.91 9.44 -37.51
N GLU A 176 8.70 9.96 -37.64
CA GLU A 176 8.12 10.38 -38.90
C GLU A 176 8.92 11.56 -39.54
N THR A 177 9.23 12.58 -38.74
CA THR A 177 9.96 13.75 -39.20
C THR A 177 11.38 13.39 -39.66
N VAL A 178 12.08 12.53 -38.89
CA VAL A 178 13.47 12.13 -39.27
C VAL A 178 13.52 11.19 -40.46
N THR A 179 12.50 10.33 -40.62
CA THR A 179 12.50 9.35 -41.74
C THR A 179 11.84 9.85 -42.99
N LYS A 180 10.79 10.69 -42.89
CA LYS A 180 10.03 11.20 -44.04
C LYS A 180 10.33 12.67 -44.38
N GLY A 181 11.03 13.40 -43.51
CA GLY A 181 11.28 14.84 -43.65
C GLY A 181 10.04 15.66 -43.28
N LEU A 182 10.17 16.99 -43.43
CA LEU A 182 9.11 17.97 -43.15
C LEU A 182 8.20 18.23 -44.35
N ASN A 183 8.60 17.79 -45.54
CA ASN A 183 7.79 18.00 -46.74
C ASN A 183 7.05 16.70 -47.09
N PRO A 184 5.69 16.67 -46.98
CA PRO A 184 4.91 15.47 -47.27
C PRO A 184 4.98 15.03 -48.73
N ASP A 185 5.36 15.93 -49.65
CA ASP A 185 5.47 15.69 -51.11
C ASP A 185 6.89 15.31 -51.53
N ALA A 186 7.83 15.20 -50.61
CA ALA A 186 9.20 14.82 -50.92
C ALA A 186 9.25 13.36 -51.38
N LYS A 187 9.73 13.12 -52.63
CA LYS A 187 9.96 11.77 -53.12
C LYS A 187 11.12 11.14 -52.33
N MET A 188 10.84 10.07 -51.65
CA MET A 188 11.86 9.25 -51.01
C MET A 188 12.76 8.66 -52.10
N LYS A 189 14.07 8.73 -51.89
CA LYS A 189 15.03 8.09 -52.78
C LYS A 189 15.19 6.64 -52.33
N ASP A 190 14.99 5.69 -53.26
CA ASP A 190 15.24 4.25 -53.04
C ASP A 190 16.71 4.00 -52.67
#